data_39da4b0273442324531ccb1bb8ef9765
#
_entry.id   39da4b0273442324531ccb1bb8ef9765
#
_cell.length_a   1.000
_cell.length_b   1.000
_cell.length_c   1.000
_cell.angle_alpha   90.00
_cell.angle_beta   90.00
_cell.angle_gamma   90.00
#
_symmetry.space_group_name_H-M   'P 1'
#
loop_
_entity.id
_entity.type
_entity.pdbx_description
1 polymer ?
#
loop_
_entity_poly.entity_id
_entity_poly.type
_entity_poly.pdbx_seq_one_letter_code
_entity_poly.pdbx_strand_id
1 'polypeptide(L)'
;AFYEYDVILFDVLGDVVCGGFAAPLNYSDYCLIITDNGFEALYAANRIVASVREKARTHPLKLAGLIGNRTRKRNLIDKYVESCPIPVLEIIPIVDGIQVSRMQGQTVFEIAEKEKPLSLVCDFYLNIADQLLTQPEGVVPIELPDQELFRLLSNTTSKSTETKSNLDFMLV
;
A
#
# COMPACT_ATOMS: atom_id res chain seq x y z
N ALA A 1 -4.82 -21.69 25.83
CA ALA A 1 -5.90 -21.86 24.87
C ALA A 1 -5.27 -21.69 23.48
N PHE A 2 -5.35 -22.70 22.63
CA PHE A 2 -5.00 -22.58 21.23
C PHE A 2 -6.26 -22.04 20.54
N TYR A 3 -6.14 -20.85 19.96
CA TYR A 3 -7.20 -20.29 19.12
C TYR A 3 -6.96 -20.81 17.70
N GLU A 4 -7.97 -21.42 17.10
CA GLU A 4 -7.96 -21.78 15.69
C GLU A 4 -8.43 -20.55 14.91
N TYR A 5 -7.49 -19.87 14.25
CA TYR A 5 -7.78 -18.75 13.36
C TYR A 5 -7.52 -19.17 11.92
N ASP A 6 -8.42 -18.81 11.02
CA ASP A 6 -8.21 -18.98 9.58
C ASP A 6 -7.19 -17.98 9.03
N VAL A 7 -7.16 -16.77 9.60
CA VAL A 7 -6.25 -15.68 9.20
C VAL A 7 -5.73 -14.96 10.44
N ILE A 8 -4.44 -14.68 10.46
CA ILE A 8 -3.78 -13.84 11.46
C ILE A 8 -3.13 -12.65 10.73
N LEU A 9 -3.52 -11.42 11.10
CA LEU A 9 -2.96 -10.19 10.58
C LEU A 9 -2.01 -9.57 11.60
N PHE A 10 -0.75 -9.35 11.18
CA PHE A 10 0.22 -8.57 11.93
C PHE A 10 0.21 -7.14 11.38
N ASP A 11 -0.34 -6.19 12.14
CA ASP A 11 -0.27 -4.77 11.81
C ASP A 11 1.11 -4.24 12.23
N VAL A 12 1.95 -3.97 11.24
CA VAL A 12 3.35 -3.63 11.41
C VAL A 12 3.62 -2.24 10.86
N LEU A 13 4.35 -1.42 11.62
CA LEU A 13 4.81 -0.13 11.15
C LEU A 13 5.75 -0.26 9.95
N GLY A 14 5.64 0.65 8.99
CA GLY A 14 6.46 0.69 7.77
C GLY A 14 7.94 1.07 7.99
N ASP A 15 8.36 1.23 9.25
CA ASP A 15 9.77 1.47 9.60
C ASP A 15 10.53 0.14 9.65
N VAL A 16 11.16 -0.19 8.54
CA VAL A 16 11.96 -1.43 8.36
C VAL A 16 13.23 -1.49 9.23
N VAL A 17 13.60 -0.39 9.88
CA VAL A 17 14.84 -0.32 10.68
C VAL A 17 14.62 -0.89 12.08
N CYS A 18 13.38 -0.96 12.56
CA CYS A 18 13.11 -1.47 13.90
C CYS A 18 12.91 -3.00 13.92
N GLY A 19 13.36 -3.65 14.99
CA GLY A 19 13.17 -5.10 15.21
C GLY A 19 11.69 -5.53 15.22
N GLY A 20 10.76 -4.60 15.43
CA GLY A 20 9.32 -4.84 15.36
C GLY A 20 8.82 -5.21 13.96
N PHE A 21 9.52 -4.78 12.90
CA PHE A 21 9.22 -5.20 11.54
C PHE A 21 9.72 -6.62 11.24
N ALA A 22 10.92 -6.95 11.68
CA ALA A 22 11.56 -8.22 11.35
C ALA A 22 10.92 -9.44 12.04
N ALA A 23 10.40 -9.27 13.26
CA ALA A 23 9.84 -10.37 14.04
C ALA A 23 8.59 -10.99 13.39
N PRO A 24 7.55 -10.24 12.95
CA PRO A 24 6.39 -10.80 12.26
C PRO A 24 6.74 -11.55 10.99
N LEU A 25 7.75 -11.11 10.23
CA LEU A 25 8.17 -11.79 9.00
C LEU A 25 8.68 -13.22 9.22
N ASN A 26 9.05 -13.59 10.46
CA ASN A 26 9.44 -14.95 10.80
C ASN A 26 8.26 -15.93 10.88
N TYR A 27 7.06 -15.41 11.03
CA TYR A 27 5.85 -16.19 11.31
C TYR A 27 4.76 -15.99 10.25
N SER A 28 5.04 -15.18 9.21
CA SER A 28 4.08 -14.87 8.16
C SER A 28 4.33 -15.69 6.91
N ASP A 29 3.27 -16.13 6.27
CA ASP A 29 3.30 -16.73 4.93
C ASP A 29 3.40 -15.65 3.86
N TYR A 30 2.74 -14.52 4.10
CA TYR A 30 2.66 -13.40 3.17
C TYR A 30 2.96 -12.07 3.85
N CYS A 31 3.57 -11.16 3.09
CA CYS A 31 3.68 -9.74 3.40
C CYS A 31 2.80 -8.96 2.42
N LEU A 32 2.06 -8.00 2.93
CA LEU A 32 1.26 -7.06 2.15
C LEU A 32 1.83 -5.67 2.34
N ILE A 33 2.14 -4.98 1.24
CA ILE A 33 2.64 -3.60 1.28
C ILE A 33 1.46 -2.64 1.14
N ILE A 34 1.33 -1.73 2.10
CA ILE A 34 0.38 -0.61 2.00
C ILE A 34 1.19 0.67 1.83
N THR A 35 0.98 1.37 0.72
CA THR A 35 1.71 2.58 0.37
C THR A 35 0.76 3.65 -0.14
N ASP A 36 1.21 4.88 -0.22
CA ASP A 36 0.57 5.92 -1.02
C ASP A 36 1.38 6.22 -2.29
N ASN A 37 0.93 7.19 -3.09
CA ASN A 37 1.61 7.58 -4.33
C ASN A 37 2.72 8.63 -4.08
N GLY A 38 3.30 8.67 -2.89
CA GLY A 38 4.39 9.57 -2.51
C GLY A 38 5.76 8.92 -2.67
N PHE A 39 6.78 9.79 -2.83
CA PHE A 39 8.17 9.34 -2.96
C PHE A 39 8.65 8.56 -1.74
N GLU A 40 8.43 9.10 -0.54
CA GLU A 40 8.89 8.52 0.73
C GLU A 40 8.22 7.17 0.99
N ALA A 41 6.92 7.07 0.68
CA ALA A 41 6.16 5.85 0.87
C ALA A 41 6.64 4.73 -0.08
N LEU A 42 6.94 5.06 -1.35
CA LEU A 42 7.48 4.11 -2.31
C LEU A 42 8.94 3.74 -2.01
N TYR A 43 9.73 4.68 -1.45
CA TYR A 43 11.05 4.37 -0.95
C TYR A 43 11.00 3.36 0.21
N ALA A 44 10.09 3.57 1.17
CA ALA A 44 9.84 2.62 2.25
C ALA A 44 9.36 1.26 1.72
N ALA A 45 8.43 1.25 0.74
CA ALA A 45 7.97 0.03 0.10
C ALA A 45 9.12 -0.78 -0.53
N ASN A 46 10.06 -0.10 -1.20
CA ASN A 46 11.24 -0.74 -1.78
C ASN A 46 12.16 -1.37 -0.70
N ARG A 47 12.25 -0.76 0.48
CA ARG A 47 12.98 -1.33 1.63
C ARG A 47 12.27 -2.56 2.20
N ILE A 48 10.94 -2.55 2.22
CA ILE A 48 10.15 -3.73 2.61
C ILE A 48 10.40 -4.88 1.62
N VAL A 49 10.42 -4.59 0.32
CA VAL A 49 10.75 -5.60 -0.72
C VAL A 49 12.12 -6.24 -0.45
N ALA A 50 13.14 -5.42 -0.19
CA ALA A 50 14.49 -5.92 0.13
C ALA A 50 14.47 -6.85 1.36
N SER A 51 13.74 -6.47 2.40
CA SER A 51 13.62 -7.27 3.63
C SER A 51 12.87 -8.58 3.41
N VAL A 52 11.79 -8.57 2.63
CA VAL A 52 11.05 -9.78 2.26
C VAL A 52 11.92 -10.72 1.43
N ARG A 53 12.64 -10.18 0.44
CA ARG A 53 13.56 -10.95 -0.39
C ARG A 53 14.70 -11.60 0.42
N GLU A 54 15.28 -10.86 1.36
CA GLU A 54 16.30 -11.43 2.26
C GLU A 54 15.71 -12.54 3.11
N LYS A 55 14.51 -12.33 3.65
CA LYS A 55 13.83 -13.32 4.48
C LYS A 55 13.39 -14.55 3.70
N ALA A 56 12.97 -14.40 2.46
CA ALA A 56 12.54 -15.48 1.56
C ALA A 56 13.66 -16.51 1.28
N ARG A 57 14.92 -16.19 1.57
CA ARG A 57 16.02 -17.14 1.46
C ARG A 57 15.97 -18.26 2.50
N THR A 58 15.33 -18.02 3.62
CA THR A 58 15.31 -18.95 4.77
C THR A 58 13.89 -19.32 5.21
N HIS A 59 12.87 -18.62 4.74
CA HIS A 59 11.47 -18.81 5.10
C HIS A 59 10.59 -18.76 3.85
N PRO A 60 9.44 -19.43 3.83
CA PRO A 60 8.52 -19.46 2.68
C PRO A 60 7.71 -18.16 2.52
N LEU A 61 8.27 -17.02 2.94
CA LEU A 61 7.63 -15.71 2.89
C LEU A 61 7.60 -15.17 1.47
N LYS A 62 6.45 -14.64 1.05
CA LYS A 62 6.26 -13.97 -0.24
C LYS A 62 5.52 -12.64 -0.06
N LEU A 63 5.59 -11.77 -1.06
CA LEU A 63 4.69 -10.62 -1.16
C LEU A 63 3.36 -11.06 -1.77
N ALA A 64 2.26 -10.88 -1.06
CA ALA A 64 0.92 -11.08 -1.59
C ALA A 64 0.58 -10.01 -2.65
N GLY A 65 1.03 -8.79 -2.41
CA GLY A 65 0.81 -7.67 -3.30
C GLY A 65 1.02 -6.31 -2.64
N LEU A 66 0.59 -5.28 -3.33
CA LEU A 66 0.63 -3.89 -2.92
C LEU A 66 -0.78 -3.28 -2.96
N ILE A 67 -1.11 -2.49 -1.96
CA ILE A 67 -2.30 -1.65 -1.90
C ILE A 67 -1.86 -0.19 -1.93
N GLY A 68 -2.35 0.57 -2.93
CA GLY A 68 -2.23 2.01 -2.92
C GLY A 68 -3.32 2.63 -2.07
N ASN A 69 -2.98 3.19 -0.92
CA ASN A 69 -3.95 3.77 0.02
C ASN A 69 -3.87 5.31 0.00
N ARG A 70 -5.00 5.98 0.20
CA ARG A 70 -5.09 7.44 0.29
C ARG A 70 -4.49 8.15 -0.93
N THR A 71 -4.67 7.60 -2.11
CA THR A 71 -4.05 8.15 -3.32
C THR A 71 -5.06 8.68 -4.31
N ARG A 72 -4.85 9.91 -4.79
CA ARG A 72 -5.64 10.53 -5.86
C ARG A 72 -5.13 10.18 -7.25
N LYS A 73 -3.85 9.82 -7.34
CA LYS A 73 -3.16 9.44 -8.58
C LYS A 73 -2.33 8.21 -8.29
N ARG A 74 -2.13 7.37 -9.28
CA ARG A 74 -1.36 6.13 -9.13
C ARG A 74 -0.09 6.08 -9.98
N ASN A 75 0.24 7.19 -10.63
CA ASN A 75 1.32 7.25 -11.61
C ASN A 75 2.71 6.87 -11.09
N LEU A 76 3.02 7.15 -9.81
CA LEU A 76 4.30 6.71 -9.21
C LEU A 76 4.23 5.23 -8.83
N ILE A 77 3.11 4.78 -8.31
CA ILE A 77 2.87 3.35 -8.01
C ILE A 77 3.03 2.53 -9.31
N ASP A 78 2.37 2.96 -10.40
CA ASP A 78 2.43 2.25 -11.69
C ASP A 78 3.87 2.13 -12.18
N LYS A 79 4.62 3.23 -12.18
CA LYS A 79 6.04 3.20 -12.57
C LYS A 79 6.89 2.30 -11.67
N TYR A 80 6.62 2.32 -10.37
CA TYR A 80 7.33 1.50 -9.43
C TYR A 80 7.10 0.01 -9.71
N VAL A 81 5.86 -0.41 -9.88
CA VAL A 81 5.52 -1.82 -10.11
C VAL A 81 5.90 -2.31 -11.51
N GLU A 82 6.05 -1.42 -12.50
CA GLU A 82 6.63 -1.73 -13.80
C GLU A 82 8.11 -2.14 -13.69
N SER A 83 8.85 -1.52 -12.77
CA SER A 83 10.28 -1.78 -12.55
C SER A 83 10.54 -2.81 -11.45
N CYS A 84 9.65 -2.92 -10.47
CA CYS A 84 9.67 -3.91 -9.40
C CYS A 84 8.33 -4.66 -9.41
N PRO A 85 8.19 -5.77 -10.17
CA PRO A 85 6.90 -6.41 -10.43
C PRO A 85 6.24 -6.96 -9.16
N ILE A 86 5.26 -6.23 -8.66
CA ILE A 86 4.42 -6.58 -7.52
C ILE A 86 2.96 -6.47 -7.96
N PRO A 87 2.10 -7.47 -7.71
CA PRO A 87 0.68 -7.35 -7.97
C PRO A 87 0.07 -6.17 -7.21
N VAL A 88 -0.63 -5.27 -7.91
CA VAL A 88 -1.41 -4.21 -7.26
C VAL A 88 -2.80 -4.78 -7.00
N LEU A 89 -3.10 -5.05 -5.74
CA LEU A 89 -4.37 -5.66 -5.35
C LEU A 89 -5.52 -4.65 -5.41
N GLU A 90 -5.26 -3.41 -4.94
CA GLU A 90 -6.28 -2.37 -4.94
C GLU A 90 -5.67 -0.97 -4.84
N ILE A 91 -6.43 0.02 -5.30
CA ILE A 91 -6.11 1.45 -5.15
C ILE A 91 -7.27 2.14 -4.44
N ILE A 92 -7.09 2.43 -3.16
CA ILE A 92 -8.09 3.10 -2.33
C ILE A 92 -7.87 4.62 -2.42
N PRO A 93 -8.84 5.39 -2.95
CA PRO A 93 -8.72 6.85 -3.03
C PRO A 93 -8.83 7.52 -1.66
N ILE A 94 -8.55 8.83 -1.62
CA ILE A 94 -8.88 9.63 -0.43
C ILE A 94 -10.39 9.82 -0.40
N VAL A 95 -11.03 9.31 0.66
CA VAL A 95 -12.46 9.42 0.88
C VAL A 95 -12.71 9.95 2.29
N ASP A 96 -13.40 11.07 2.40
CA ASP A 96 -13.67 11.73 3.69
C ASP A 96 -14.42 10.83 4.67
N GLY A 97 -15.34 9.99 4.16
CA GLY A 97 -16.08 9.03 4.96
C GLY A 97 -15.21 8.03 5.74
N ILE A 98 -14.03 7.66 5.22
CA ILE A 98 -13.06 6.82 5.96
C ILE A 98 -12.53 7.59 7.18
N GLN A 99 -12.27 8.90 7.04
CA GLN A 99 -11.82 9.70 8.16
C GLN A 99 -12.94 9.89 9.19
N VAL A 100 -14.15 10.14 8.73
CA VAL A 100 -15.35 10.29 9.60
C VAL A 100 -15.59 9.01 10.40
N SER A 101 -15.52 7.82 9.76
CA SER A 101 -15.69 6.54 10.45
C SER A 101 -14.71 6.38 11.61
N ARG A 102 -13.43 6.70 11.37
CA ARG A 102 -12.38 6.64 12.39
C ARG A 102 -12.62 7.59 13.55
N MET A 103 -13.07 8.83 13.27
CA MET A 103 -13.39 9.81 14.31
C MET A 103 -14.59 9.38 15.17
N GLN A 104 -15.50 8.61 14.61
CA GLN A 104 -16.67 8.05 15.31
C GLN A 104 -16.38 6.72 16.00
N GLY A 105 -15.18 6.16 15.84
CA GLY A 105 -14.82 4.83 16.36
C GLY A 105 -15.62 3.72 15.68
N GLN A 106 -16.09 3.93 14.47
CA GLN A 106 -16.85 2.98 13.66
C GLN A 106 -16.05 2.53 12.44
N THR A 107 -16.37 1.37 11.92
CA THR A 107 -15.84 0.91 10.62
C THR A 107 -16.56 1.61 9.47
N VAL A 108 -15.94 1.62 8.28
CA VAL A 108 -16.64 2.13 7.08
C VAL A 108 -17.88 1.30 6.75
N PHE A 109 -17.92 0.02 7.08
CA PHE A 109 -19.07 -0.86 6.87
C PHE A 109 -20.27 -0.43 7.71
N GLU A 110 -20.07 -0.10 9.00
CA GLU A 110 -21.15 0.37 9.89
C GLU A 110 -21.72 1.73 9.45
N ILE A 111 -20.88 2.61 8.89
CA ILE A 111 -21.35 3.91 8.38
C ILE A 111 -22.00 3.75 7.01
N ALA A 112 -21.51 2.88 6.14
CA ALA A 112 -22.03 2.67 4.79
C ALA A 112 -23.49 2.22 4.77
N GLU A 113 -23.97 1.57 5.82
CA GLU A 113 -25.40 1.26 5.98
C GLU A 113 -26.27 2.52 5.98
N LYS A 114 -25.74 3.64 6.44
CA LYS A 114 -26.44 4.93 6.57
C LYS A 114 -26.15 5.88 5.40
N GLU A 115 -25.01 5.74 4.75
CA GLU A 115 -24.50 6.64 3.72
C GLU A 115 -24.12 5.88 2.44
N LYS A 116 -25.02 5.80 1.48
CA LYS A 116 -24.84 5.09 0.19
C LYS A 116 -23.53 5.37 -0.56
N PRO A 117 -22.93 6.60 -0.56
CA PRO A 117 -21.66 6.83 -1.25
C PRO A 117 -20.48 6.02 -0.70
N LEU A 118 -20.57 5.53 0.55
CA LEU A 118 -19.53 4.74 1.18
C LEU A 118 -19.55 3.24 0.81
N SER A 119 -20.62 2.76 0.17
CA SER A 119 -20.68 1.36 -0.29
C SER A 119 -19.54 1.01 -1.24
N LEU A 120 -19.15 1.91 -2.15
CA LEU A 120 -18.01 1.72 -3.04
C LEU A 120 -16.68 1.57 -2.28
N VAL A 121 -16.55 2.22 -1.12
CA VAL A 121 -15.37 2.07 -0.27
C VAL A 121 -15.33 0.68 0.35
N CYS A 122 -16.47 0.15 0.77
CA CYS A 122 -16.58 -1.22 1.27
C CYS A 122 -16.15 -2.24 0.20
N ASP A 123 -16.50 -2.01 -1.08
CA ASP A 123 -16.12 -2.90 -2.17
C ASP A 123 -14.60 -3.03 -2.32
N PHE A 124 -13.82 -1.94 -2.13
CA PHE A 124 -12.36 -2.02 -2.14
C PHE A 124 -11.83 -2.98 -1.07
N TYR A 125 -12.35 -2.89 0.15
CA TYR A 125 -11.92 -3.78 1.24
C TYR A 125 -12.36 -5.22 1.02
N LEU A 126 -13.57 -5.44 0.49
CA LEU A 126 -14.06 -6.77 0.15
C LEU A 126 -13.22 -7.42 -0.96
N ASN A 127 -12.86 -6.66 -1.99
CA ASN A 127 -11.98 -7.13 -3.06
C ASN A 127 -10.60 -7.54 -2.53
N ILE A 128 -10.03 -6.74 -1.62
CA ILE A 128 -8.74 -7.08 -0.98
C ILE A 128 -8.89 -8.37 -0.18
N ALA A 129 -9.94 -8.49 0.63
CA ALA A 129 -10.18 -9.67 1.45
C ALA A 129 -10.34 -10.92 0.59
N ASP A 130 -11.12 -10.85 -0.49
CA ASP A 130 -11.34 -11.97 -1.40
C ASP A 130 -10.02 -12.44 -2.04
N GLN A 131 -9.20 -11.51 -2.54
CA GLN A 131 -7.90 -11.82 -3.13
C GLN A 131 -6.93 -12.46 -2.10
N LEU A 132 -6.94 -12.01 -0.85
CA LEU A 132 -6.07 -12.57 0.18
C LEU A 132 -6.56 -13.93 0.69
N LEU A 133 -7.87 -14.14 0.80
CA LEU A 133 -8.46 -15.41 1.26
C LEU A 133 -8.36 -16.52 0.20
N THR A 134 -8.28 -16.17 -1.08
CA THR A 134 -8.09 -17.14 -2.17
C THR A 134 -6.64 -17.62 -2.31
N GLN A 135 -5.78 -17.32 -1.34
CA GLN A 135 -4.36 -17.68 -1.29
C GLN A 135 -3.60 -17.18 -2.53
N PRO A 136 -3.10 -15.94 -2.49
CA PRO A 136 -2.34 -15.37 -3.59
C PRO A 136 -1.10 -16.22 -3.87
N GLU A 137 -0.72 -16.36 -5.14
CA GLU A 137 0.52 -17.04 -5.50
C GLU A 137 1.74 -16.39 -4.83
N GLY A 138 1.66 -15.08 -4.64
CA GLY A 138 2.71 -14.26 -4.06
C GLY A 138 3.98 -14.22 -4.92
N VAL A 139 4.75 -13.18 -4.74
CA VAL A 139 6.00 -12.95 -5.48
C VAL A 139 7.15 -12.65 -4.54
N VAL A 140 8.38 -12.84 -5.02
CA VAL A 140 9.62 -12.39 -4.35
C VAL A 140 10.37 -11.51 -5.36
N PRO A 141 9.97 -10.25 -5.52
CA PRO A 141 10.58 -9.35 -6.49
C PRO A 141 11.99 -8.91 -6.04
N ILE A 142 12.72 -8.32 -6.98
CA ILE A 142 14.01 -7.69 -6.69
C ILE A 142 13.76 -6.20 -6.46
N GLU A 143 14.22 -5.70 -5.33
CA GLU A 143 14.19 -4.27 -5.02
C GLU A 143 15.02 -3.46 -6.02
N LEU A 144 14.60 -2.23 -6.26
CA LEU A 144 15.37 -1.30 -7.09
C LEU A 144 16.59 -0.75 -6.31
N PRO A 145 17.76 -0.60 -6.96
CA PRO A 145 18.85 0.18 -6.40
C PRO A 145 18.41 1.61 -6.10
N ASP A 146 18.88 2.21 -5.01
CA ASP A 146 18.46 3.53 -4.59
C ASP A 146 18.58 4.60 -5.69
N GLN A 147 19.67 4.61 -6.43
CA GLN A 147 19.87 5.57 -7.53
C GLN A 147 18.84 5.41 -8.66
N GLU A 148 18.46 4.19 -8.96
CA GLU A 148 17.45 3.88 -9.98
C GLU A 148 16.06 4.30 -9.49
N LEU A 149 15.71 3.97 -8.24
CA LEU A 149 14.47 4.38 -7.61
C LEU A 149 14.32 5.91 -7.57
N PHE A 150 15.38 6.63 -7.15
CA PHE A 150 15.38 8.08 -7.14
C PHE A 150 15.14 8.65 -8.53
N ARG A 151 15.83 8.15 -9.55
CA ARG A 151 15.67 8.59 -10.94
C ARG A 151 14.26 8.30 -11.47
N LEU A 152 13.72 7.11 -11.18
CA LEU A 152 12.38 6.68 -11.59
C LEU A 152 11.31 7.63 -11.05
N LEU A 153 11.39 7.96 -9.77
CA LEU A 153 10.38 8.75 -9.08
C LEU A 153 10.53 10.26 -9.31
N SER A 154 11.75 10.79 -9.45
CA SER A 154 12.00 12.23 -9.66
C SER A 154 11.61 12.72 -11.05
N ASN A 155 11.78 11.91 -12.09
CA ASN A 155 11.42 12.28 -13.47
C ASN A 155 9.90 12.51 -13.69
N THR A 156 9.09 12.30 -12.66
CA THR A 156 7.64 12.52 -12.72
C THR A 156 7.24 13.90 -12.21
N THR A 157 8.09 14.51 -11.37
CA THR A 157 7.82 15.85 -10.80
C THR A 157 8.04 16.96 -11.82
N SER A 158 8.94 16.76 -12.80
CA SER A 158 9.26 17.78 -13.82
C SER A 158 8.19 17.93 -14.91
N LYS A 159 7.34 16.93 -15.15
CA LYS A 159 6.24 17.03 -16.15
C LYS A 159 4.96 17.69 -15.62
N SER A 160 4.82 17.88 -14.30
CA SER A 160 3.64 18.52 -13.71
C SER A 160 3.83 20.03 -13.49
N THR A 161 5.02 20.58 -13.72
CA THR A 161 5.33 22.00 -13.50
C THR A 161 5.19 22.86 -14.75
N GLU A 162 5.10 22.23 -15.95
CA GLU A 162 4.98 23.00 -17.22
C GLU A 162 3.56 23.42 -17.60
N THR A 163 2.53 23.10 -16.82
CA THR A 163 1.13 23.46 -17.13
C THR A 163 0.50 24.41 -16.11
N LYS A 164 1.29 25.24 -15.41
CA LYS A 164 0.78 26.28 -14.50
C LYS A 164 1.53 27.60 -14.66
N SER A 165 1.42 28.19 -15.84
CA SER A 165 1.56 29.62 -15.99
C SER A 165 0.19 30.14 -16.45
N ASN A 166 -0.73 30.32 -15.53
CA ASN A 166 -1.88 31.22 -15.57
C ASN A 166 -2.72 30.93 -14.32
N LEU A 167 -2.31 31.50 -13.21
CA LEU A 167 -3.21 31.73 -12.08
C LEU A 167 -3.14 33.23 -11.75
N ASP A 168 -4.13 33.95 -12.30
CA ASP A 168 -4.47 35.28 -11.82
C ASP A 168 -4.81 35.21 -10.32
N PHE A 169 -4.01 35.91 -9.53
CA PHE A 169 -4.36 36.25 -8.16
C PHE A 169 -5.52 37.24 -8.19
N MET A 170 -6.71 36.82 -7.84
CA MET A 170 -7.74 37.71 -7.33
C MET A 170 -7.83 37.53 -5.81
N LEU A 171 -7.27 38.53 -5.11
CA LEU A 171 -7.55 38.82 -3.71
C LEU A 171 -8.96 39.42 -3.62
N VAL A 172 -9.80 38.86 -2.79
CA VAL A 172 -10.80 39.55 -1.98
C VAL A 172 -10.78 38.95 -0.59
#